data_8d24ff4b76b58e7e7eb419f890c12a06
#
_entry.id   8d24ff4b76b58e7e7eb419f890c12a06
#
_cell.length_a   1.000
_cell.length_b   1.000
_cell.length_c   1.000
_cell.angle_alpha   90.00
_cell.angle_beta   90.00
_cell.angle_gamma   90.00
#
_symmetry.space_group_name_H-M   'P 1'
#
loop_
_entity.id
_entity.type
_entity.pdbx_description
1 polymer ?
#
loop_
_entity_poly.entity_id
_entity_poly.type
_entity_poly.pdbx_seq_one_letter_code
_entity_poly.pdbx_strand_id
1 'polypeptide(L)'
;ITTRLVGSEMCIRDSAKAGYNIPKGLASMERVDKILKAENNIKEIPNPKPLTGMNDRIEFKDISFSYDGKREVLKHVNLTVPKGKTVALVGQSGSGKSTLVDLLPRYHDVQEGDITIDGTSIKDVRIADLRSLIGNVNQEAILFNDTFFNNIAFGVENATMEQVIEAAKIANAHDFIMEKPEGYNTNIGDRGGKLSGGQRQRVSIARAILKNPPILILDEATSALDTESERLVQEALERLMKTRTTIAIAHRLSTIKNADEICVLYEGEIVELSLIHI
;
A
#
# COMPACT_ATOMS: atom_id res chain seq x y z
N ILE A 1 -19.97 61.84 -27.07
CA ILE A 1 -18.82 61.91 -26.12
C ILE A 1 -18.90 60.74 -25.14
N THR A 2 -20.06 60.30 -24.69
CA THR A 2 -20.25 59.24 -23.67
C THR A 2 -19.85 57.85 -24.15
N THR A 3 -20.04 57.47 -25.44
CA THR A 3 -19.72 56.16 -25.99
C THR A 3 -18.21 55.90 -26.09
N ARG A 4 -17.38 56.93 -26.21
CA ARG A 4 -15.93 56.79 -26.29
C ARG A 4 -15.26 56.57 -24.92
N LEU A 5 -15.85 57.11 -23.86
CA LEU A 5 -15.40 56.88 -22.48
C LEU A 5 -15.68 55.46 -21.99
N VAL A 6 -16.87 54.92 -22.32
CA VAL A 6 -17.25 53.54 -21.96
C VAL A 6 -16.29 52.49 -22.58
N GLY A 7 -15.87 52.74 -23.84
CA GLY A 7 -14.91 51.83 -24.50
C GLY A 7 -13.51 51.85 -23.87
N SER A 8 -13.03 53.00 -23.43
CA SER A 8 -11.72 53.11 -22.77
C SER A 8 -11.72 52.54 -21.37
N GLU A 9 -12.78 52.73 -20.58
CA GLU A 9 -12.91 52.08 -19.25
C GLU A 9 -12.95 50.55 -19.34
N MET A 10 -13.62 50.02 -20.36
CA MET A 10 -13.71 48.57 -20.63
C MET A 10 -12.31 48.01 -20.97
N CYS A 11 -11.54 48.69 -21.80
CA CYS A 11 -10.17 48.30 -22.13
C CYS A 11 -9.22 48.34 -20.92
N ILE A 12 -9.32 49.37 -20.08
CA ILE A 12 -8.52 49.50 -18.86
C ILE A 12 -8.87 48.36 -17.88
N ARG A 13 -10.14 48.07 -17.71
CA ARG A 13 -10.62 47.00 -16.82
C ARG A 13 -10.19 45.60 -17.30
N ASP A 14 -10.21 45.34 -18.60
CA ASP A 14 -9.76 44.09 -19.19
C ASP A 14 -8.24 43.96 -19.11
N SER A 15 -7.47 45.03 -19.32
CA SER A 15 -6.03 45.04 -19.14
C SER A 15 -5.63 44.81 -17.67
N ALA A 16 -6.37 45.40 -16.73
CA ALA A 16 -6.15 45.18 -15.30
C ALA A 16 -6.46 43.72 -14.90
N LYS A 17 -7.55 43.13 -15.44
CA LYS A 17 -7.87 41.71 -15.24
C LYS A 17 -6.81 40.80 -15.83
N ALA A 18 -6.29 41.10 -17.03
CA ALA A 18 -5.21 40.35 -17.64
C ALA A 18 -3.95 40.41 -16.78
N GLY A 19 -3.59 41.62 -16.31
CA GLY A 19 -2.47 41.84 -15.39
C GLY A 19 -2.57 41.01 -14.09
N TYR A 20 -3.76 40.82 -13.58
CA TYR A 20 -4.02 39.98 -12.39
C TYR A 20 -4.02 38.47 -12.72
N ASN A 21 -4.61 38.08 -13.86
CA ASN A 21 -4.79 36.67 -14.22
C ASN A 21 -3.48 36.01 -14.71
N ILE A 22 -2.57 36.75 -15.35
CA ILE A 22 -1.29 36.25 -15.82
C ILE A 22 -0.42 35.70 -14.68
N PRO A 23 -0.14 36.46 -13.59
CA PRO A 23 0.61 35.93 -12.45
C PRO A 23 -0.06 34.73 -11.77
N LYS A 24 -1.40 34.73 -11.70
CA LYS A 24 -2.14 33.59 -11.16
C LYS A 24 -2.00 32.35 -12.03
N GLY A 25 -2.07 32.52 -13.35
CA GLY A 25 -1.81 31.45 -14.32
C GLY A 25 -0.38 30.92 -14.22
N LEU A 26 0.61 31.80 -14.15
CA LEU A 26 2.02 31.42 -13.97
C LEU A 26 2.26 30.66 -12.67
N ALA A 27 1.69 31.08 -11.56
CA ALA A 27 1.78 30.36 -10.29
C ALA A 27 1.14 28.95 -10.36
N SER A 28 0.04 28.80 -11.11
CA SER A 28 -0.55 27.48 -11.35
C SER A 28 0.31 26.61 -12.24
N MET A 29 0.89 27.15 -13.29
CA MET A 29 1.85 26.46 -14.16
C MET A 29 3.10 26.03 -13.40
N GLU A 30 3.64 26.86 -12.52
CA GLU A 30 4.80 26.51 -11.69
C GLU A 30 4.51 25.31 -10.77
N ARG A 31 3.31 25.21 -10.21
CA ARG A 31 2.89 24.04 -9.40
C ARG A 31 2.82 22.77 -10.25
N VAL A 32 2.27 22.86 -11.45
CA VAL A 32 2.23 21.71 -12.40
C VAL A 32 3.65 21.33 -12.82
N ASP A 33 4.49 22.34 -13.13
CA ASP A 33 5.86 22.13 -13.58
C ASP A 33 6.73 21.43 -12.50
N LYS A 34 6.53 21.77 -11.22
CA LYS A 34 7.17 21.07 -10.08
C LYS A 34 6.83 19.59 -10.05
N ILE A 35 5.59 19.21 -10.36
CA ILE A 35 5.17 17.80 -10.41
C ILE A 35 5.76 17.11 -11.64
N LEU A 36 5.70 17.75 -12.80
CA LEU A 36 6.20 17.18 -14.05
C LEU A 36 7.73 17.01 -14.06
N LYS A 37 8.45 17.90 -13.37
CA LYS A 37 9.91 17.87 -13.24
C LYS A 37 10.39 17.14 -11.98
N ALA A 38 9.47 16.58 -11.18
CA ALA A 38 9.85 15.82 -9.99
C ALA A 38 10.68 14.60 -10.41
N GLU A 39 11.89 14.50 -9.89
CA GLU A 39 12.75 13.36 -10.13
C GLU A 39 12.36 12.19 -9.24
N ASN A 40 12.36 10.97 -9.81
CA ASN A 40 12.23 9.77 -9.01
C ASN A 40 13.56 9.50 -8.30
N ASN A 41 13.56 9.58 -6.98
CA ASN A 41 14.75 9.34 -6.16
C ASN A 41 15.16 7.86 -6.14
N ILE A 42 14.24 6.94 -6.46
CA ILE A 42 14.50 5.50 -6.49
C ILE A 42 14.89 5.11 -7.90
N LYS A 43 16.17 4.79 -8.08
CA LYS A 43 16.72 4.41 -9.39
C LYS A 43 17.10 2.93 -9.38
N GLU A 44 16.80 2.24 -10.48
CA GLU A 44 17.32 0.89 -10.69
C GLU A 44 18.81 0.98 -11.08
N ILE A 45 19.57 -0.02 -10.64
CA ILE A 45 20.95 -0.17 -11.06
C ILE A 45 21.01 -0.62 -12.54
N PRO A 46 22.08 -0.30 -13.26
CA PRO A 46 22.35 -0.91 -14.56
C PRO A 46 22.50 -2.44 -14.39
N ASN A 47 21.76 -3.23 -15.15
CA ASN A 47 21.76 -4.70 -15.07
C ASN A 47 21.27 -5.28 -13.72
N PRO A 48 20.03 -5.03 -13.32
CA PRO A 48 19.47 -5.57 -12.10
C PRO A 48 19.36 -7.10 -12.19
N LYS A 49 19.58 -7.77 -11.04
CA LYS A 49 19.41 -9.22 -10.93
C LYS A 49 17.92 -9.58 -11.03
N PRO A 50 17.55 -10.69 -11.68
CA PRO A 50 16.18 -11.17 -11.67
C PRO A 50 15.84 -11.71 -10.27
N LEU A 51 14.62 -11.44 -9.80
CA LEU A 51 14.07 -11.97 -8.57
C LEU A 51 12.75 -12.69 -8.89
N THR A 52 12.79 -14.03 -8.94
CA THR A 52 11.64 -14.84 -9.38
C THR A 52 10.83 -15.45 -8.25
N GLY A 53 11.29 -15.32 -7.00
CA GLY A 53 10.59 -15.90 -5.84
C GLY A 53 11.34 -15.64 -4.54
N MET A 54 10.80 -16.22 -3.47
CA MET A 54 11.39 -16.24 -2.14
C MET A 54 11.43 -17.68 -1.63
N ASN A 55 12.60 -18.17 -1.24
CA ASN A 55 12.81 -19.58 -0.88
C ASN A 55 13.23 -19.82 0.58
N ASP A 56 13.84 -18.82 1.23
CA ASP A 56 14.39 -18.94 2.60
C ASP A 56 13.82 -17.85 3.52
N ARG A 57 14.21 -16.59 3.36
CA ARG A 57 13.86 -15.53 4.30
C ARG A 57 14.03 -14.12 3.76
N ILE A 58 13.41 -13.17 4.46
CA ILE A 58 13.67 -11.73 4.35
C ILE A 58 14.52 -11.31 5.53
N GLU A 59 15.55 -10.50 5.31
CA GLU A 59 16.40 -9.97 6.38
C GLU A 59 16.50 -8.44 6.26
N PHE A 60 16.22 -7.77 7.36
CA PHE A 60 16.55 -6.36 7.58
C PHE A 60 17.83 -6.33 8.41
N LYS A 61 18.90 -5.75 7.89
CA LYS A 61 20.24 -5.77 8.48
C LYS A 61 20.67 -4.36 8.82
N ASP A 62 20.67 -4.03 10.09
CA ASP A 62 21.16 -2.76 10.63
C ASP A 62 20.53 -1.53 9.96
N ILE A 63 19.19 -1.55 9.83
CA ILE A 63 18.44 -0.53 9.10
C ILE A 63 18.33 0.75 9.92
N SER A 64 18.90 1.83 9.39
CA SER A 64 18.62 3.20 9.85
C SER A 64 17.99 4.01 8.73
N PHE A 65 16.93 4.77 9.07
CA PHE A 65 16.15 5.50 8.08
C PHE A 65 15.58 6.81 8.61
N SER A 66 15.64 7.85 7.77
CA SER A 66 15.02 9.17 7.98
C SER A 66 14.36 9.66 6.69
N TYR A 67 13.20 10.31 6.78
CA TYR A 67 12.53 10.92 5.62
C TYR A 67 13.18 12.23 5.18
N ASP A 68 13.72 13.00 6.10
CA ASP A 68 14.25 14.35 5.88
C ASP A 68 15.75 14.49 6.18
N GLY A 69 16.41 13.40 6.56
CA GLY A 69 17.81 13.39 6.96
C GLY A 69 18.10 14.05 8.32
N LYS A 70 17.06 14.46 9.08
CA LYS A 70 17.22 15.15 10.36
C LYS A 70 16.78 14.30 11.54
N ARG A 71 15.64 13.61 11.39
CA ARG A 71 15.09 12.77 12.44
C ARG A 71 15.08 11.31 11.99
N GLU A 72 15.83 10.46 12.66
CA GLU A 72 15.78 9.04 12.46
C GLU A 72 14.43 8.48 12.91
N VAL A 73 13.78 7.76 12.01
CA VAL A 73 12.52 7.07 12.25
C VAL A 73 12.77 5.60 12.58
N LEU A 74 13.82 5.02 12.00
CA LEU A 74 14.32 3.68 12.32
C LEU A 74 15.80 3.78 12.68
N LYS A 75 16.22 3.01 13.68
CA LYS A 75 17.57 3.04 14.24
C LYS A 75 18.07 1.61 14.44
N HIS A 76 19.08 1.22 13.67
CA HIS A 76 19.77 -0.07 13.80
C HIS A 76 18.84 -1.29 13.88
N VAL A 77 17.73 -1.27 13.09
CA VAL A 77 16.73 -2.33 13.10
C VAL A 77 17.26 -3.60 12.45
N ASN A 78 17.20 -4.69 13.19
CA ASN A 78 17.55 -6.03 12.73
C ASN A 78 16.34 -6.95 12.88
N LEU A 79 15.83 -7.51 11.76
CA LEU A 79 14.67 -8.40 11.75
C LEU A 79 14.86 -9.46 10.67
N THR A 80 14.55 -10.71 11.02
CA THR A 80 14.52 -11.83 10.08
C THR A 80 13.11 -12.39 10.01
N VAL A 81 12.59 -12.55 8.80
CA VAL A 81 11.27 -13.14 8.54
C VAL A 81 11.45 -14.41 7.73
N PRO A 82 11.39 -15.60 8.34
CA PRO A 82 11.54 -16.86 7.63
C PRO A 82 10.36 -17.13 6.68
N LYS A 83 10.60 -17.88 5.61
CA LYS A 83 9.57 -18.29 4.65
C LYS A 83 8.39 -18.97 5.34
N GLY A 84 7.17 -18.56 4.98
CA GLY A 84 5.93 -19.15 5.50
C GLY A 84 5.61 -18.77 6.94
N LYS A 85 6.40 -17.87 7.55
CA LYS A 85 6.16 -17.35 8.91
C LYS A 85 5.45 -16.00 8.88
N THR A 86 4.71 -15.76 9.94
CA THR A 86 4.04 -14.49 10.20
C THR A 86 4.73 -13.76 11.34
N VAL A 87 5.25 -12.56 11.07
CA VAL A 87 5.80 -11.65 12.07
C VAL A 87 4.83 -10.51 12.30
N ALA A 88 4.38 -10.34 13.55
CA ALA A 88 3.53 -9.23 13.95
C ALA A 88 4.35 -8.07 14.50
N LEU A 89 4.28 -6.91 13.87
CA LEU A 89 4.89 -5.67 14.35
C LEU A 89 3.93 -4.96 15.28
N VAL A 90 4.32 -4.77 16.53
CA VAL A 90 3.54 -4.05 17.55
C VAL A 90 4.34 -2.85 18.08
N GLY A 91 3.64 -1.86 18.62
CA GLY A 91 4.25 -0.65 19.18
C GLY A 91 3.33 0.56 19.06
N GLN A 92 3.69 1.64 19.73
CA GLN A 92 2.92 2.88 19.74
C GLN A 92 2.81 3.50 18.33
N SER A 93 1.82 4.37 18.11
CA SER A 93 1.75 5.18 16.90
C SER A 93 3.03 6.01 16.76
N GLY A 94 3.59 6.05 15.55
CA GLY A 94 4.86 6.75 15.29
C GLY A 94 6.13 5.98 15.67
N SER A 95 6.06 4.73 16.12
CA SER A 95 7.26 3.91 16.46
C SER A 95 8.06 3.42 15.25
N GLY A 96 7.59 3.65 14.01
CA GLY A 96 8.31 3.26 12.79
C GLY A 96 7.79 2.01 12.07
N LYS A 97 6.70 1.37 12.53
CA LYS A 97 6.16 0.13 11.94
C LYS A 97 5.83 0.25 10.46
N SER A 98 5.01 1.23 10.08
CA SER A 98 4.65 1.45 8.67
C SER A 98 5.87 1.82 7.83
N THR A 99 6.78 2.62 8.38
CA THR A 99 8.05 2.94 7.72
C THR A 99 8.86 1.69 7.43
N LEU A 100 8.99 0.77 8.40
CA LEU A 100 9.76 -0.46 8.23
C LEU A 100 9.20 -1.33 7.09
N VAL A 101 7.87 -1.50 7.02
CA VAL A 101 7.24 -2.30 5.98
C VAL A 101 7.26 -1.63 4.61
N ASP A 102 7.24 -0.29 4.55
CA ASP A 102 7.31 0.49 3.30
C ASP A 102 8.71 0.46 2.65
N LEU A 103 9.76 0.15 3.41
CA LEU A 103 11.10 -0.04 2.87
C LEU A 103 11.22 -1.34 2.06
N LEU A 104 10.46 -2.40 2.39
CA LEU A 104 10.56 -3.69 1.71
C LEU A 104 10.17 -3.62 0.22
N PRO A 105 9.05 -2.98 -0.21
CA PRO A 105 8.74 -2.78 -1.62
C PRO A 105 9.54 -1.64 -2.29
N ARG A 106 10.56 -1.10 -1.61
CA ARG A 106 11.36 0.04 -2.05
C ARG A 106 10.47 1.23 -2.43
N TYR A 107 9.57 1.65 -1.52
CA TYR A 107 8.94 2.97 -1.65
C TYR A 107 9.92 4.08 -1.26
N HIS A 108 10.92 3.72 -0.43
CA HIS A 108 12.08 4.53 -0.07
C HIS A 108 13.32 3.64 -0.05
N ASP A 109 14.48 4.17 -0.38
CA ASP A 109 15.76 3.48 -0.21
C ASP A 109 16.30 3.72 1.21
N VAL A 110 16.81 2.65 1.82
CA VAL A 110 17.46 2.74 3.14
C VAL A 110 18.77 3.54 3.03
N GLN A 111 19.03 4.40 4.03
CA GLN A 111 20.25 5.19 4.10
C GLN A 111 21.42 4.36 4.65
N GLU A 112 21.17 3.58 5.71
CA GLU A 112 22.15 2.69 6.31
C GLU A 112 21.58 1.29 6.43
N GLY A 113 22.44 0.29 6.32
CA GLY A 113 22.04 -1.11 6.31
C GLY A 113 21.55 -1.61 4.96
N ASP A 114 21.00 -2.82 4.97
CA ASP A 114 20.48 -3.47 3.76
C ASP A 114 19.27 -4.37 4.05
N ILE A 115 18.36 -4.47 3.08
CA ILE A 115 17.25 -5.40 3.11
C ILE A 115 17.51 -6.45 2.04
N THR A 116 17.49 -7.73 2.44
CA THR A 116 17.76 -8.83 1.52
C THR A 116 16.60 -9.82 1.48
N ILE A 117 16.36 -10.41 0.30
CA ILE A 117 15.51 -11.57 0.08
C ILE A 117 16.40 -12.71 -0.38
N ASP A 118 16.44 -13.81 0.39
CA ASP A 118 17.32 -14.95 0.14
C ASP A 118 18.78 -14.55 -0.05
N GLY A 119 19.24 -13.55 0.74
CA GLY A 119 20.61 -13.02 0.68
C GLY A 119 20.87 -12.05 -0.48
N THR A 120 19.90 -11.79 -1.35
CA THR A 120 20.05 -10.81 -2.43
C THR A 120 19.45 -9.46 -2.00
N SER A 121 20.27 -8.38 -2.09
CA SER A 121 19.82 -7.03 -1.75
C SER A 121 18.66 -6.59 -2.64
N ILE A 122 17.63 -5.98 -2.06
CA ILE A 122 16.51 -5.41 -2.81
C ILE A 122 16.94 -4.22 -3.69
N LYS A 123 18.09 -3.63 -3.44
CA LYS A 123 18.68 -2.57 -4.27
C LYS A 123 19.26 -3.11 -5.59
N ASP A 124 19.65 -4.39 -5.60
CA ASP A 124 20.29 -5.05 -6.75
C ASP A 124 19.28 -5.70 -7.71
N VAL A 125 18.00 -5.74 -7.37
CA VAL A 125 16.97 -6.40 -8.18
C VAL A 125 16.10 -5.39 -8.93
N ARG A 126 15.42 -5.86 -9.98
CA ARG A 126 14.44 -5.05 -10.70
C ARG A 126 13.26 -4.73 -9.78
N ILE A 127 12.85 -3.46 -9.71
CA ILE A 127 11.75 -3.01 -8.84
C ILE A 127 10.43 -3.71 -9.20
N ALA A 128 10.18 -3.94 -10.48
CA ALA A 128 8.99 -4.65 -10.94
C ALA A 128 8.95 -6.09 -10.42
N ASP A 129 10.07 -6.81 -10.47
CA ASP A 129 10.19 -8.19 -9.97
C ASP A 129 9.98 -8.21 -8.45
N LEU A 130 10.65 -7.33 -7.70
CA LEU A 130 10.48 -7.19 -6.26
C LEU A 130 9.02 -6.97 -5.88
N ARG A 131 8.36 -5.99 -6.48
CA ARG A 131 6.96 -5.63 -6.19
C ARG A 131 5.96 -6.68 -6.67
N SER A 132 6.32 -7.50 -7.66
CA SER A 132 5.49 -8.62 -8.08
C SER A 132 5.35 -9.69 -6.99
N LEU A 133 6.42 -9.90 -6.19
CA LEU A 133 6.45 -10.86 -5.08
C LEU A 133 5.73 -10.36 -3.82
N ILE A 134 5.37 -9.08 -3.75
CA ILE A 134 4.79 -8.47 -2.56
C ILE A 134 3.32 -8.12 -2.81
N GLY A 135 2.45 -8.52 -1.89
CA GLY A 135 1.06 -8.09 -1.83
C GLY A 135 0.83 -7.23 -0.59
N ASN A 136 0.16 -6.09 -0.78
CA ASN A 136 -0.19 -5.21 0.32
C ASN A 136 -1.70 -5.21 0.54
N VAL A 137 -2.11 -5.36 1.80
CA VAL A 137 -3.48 -5.08 2.26
C VAL A 137 -3.37 -3.92 3.24
N ASN A 138 -3.72 -2.73 2.76
CA ASN A 138 -3.60 -1.49 3.52
C ASN A 138 -4.80 -1.29 4.46
N GLN A 139 -4.61 -0.45 5.48
CA GLN A 139 -5.65 -0.03 6.43
C GLN A 139 -6.88 0.52 5.69
N GLU A 140 -6.69 1.42 4.75
CA GLU A 140 -7.73 1.87 3.84
C GLU A 140 -7.62 1.13 2.50
N ALA A 141 -8.68 0.42 2.13
CA ALA A 141 -8.74 -0.26 0.85
C ALA A 141 -8.74 0.75 -0.31
N ILE A 142 -7.68 0.75 -1.10
CA ILE A 142 -7.56 1.59 -2.30
C ILE A 142 -8.30 0.90 -3.45
N LEU A 143 -9.48 1.43 -3.79
CA LEU A 143 -10.32 0.95 -4.89
C LEU A 143 -10.48 2.03 -5.95
N PHE A 144 -10.63 1.59 -7.20
CA PHE A 144 -10.77 2.47 -8.36
C PHE A 144 -12.25 2.61 -8.75
N ASN A 145 -12.57 3.72 -9.40
CA ASN A 145 -13.90 3.93 -9.99
C ASN A 145 -14.07 3.01 -11.22
N ASP A 146 -14.33 1.76 -10.95
CA ASP A 146 -14.43 0.68 -11.94
C ASP A 146 -15.32 -0.45 -11.39
N THR A 147 -15.46 -1.53 -12.13
CA THR A 147 -16.23 -2.72 -11.74
C THR A 147 -15.57 -3.50 -10.59
N PHE A 148 -16.35 -4.39 -9.96
CA PHE A 148 -15.76 -5.36 -9.01
C PHE A 148 -14.70 -6.21 -9.69
N PHE A 149 -14.98 -6.70 -10.90
CA PHE A 149 -14.05 -7.52 -11.67
C PHE A 149 -12.71 -6.81 -11.84
N ASN A 150 -12.69 -5.59 -12.38
CA ASN A 150 -11.47 -4.84 -12.64
C ASN A 150 -10.72 -4.46 -11.35
N ASN A 151 -11.46 -4.19 -10.26
CA ASN A 151 -10.84 -3.93 -8.95
C ASN A 151 -10.16 -5.17 -8.37
N ILE A 152 -10.76 -6.36 -8.50
CA ILE A 152 -10.17 -7.62 -8.01
C ILE A 152 -9.02 -8.06 -8.92
N ALA A 153 -9.20 -7.98 -10.25
CA ALA A 153 -8.21 -8.36 -11.25
C ALA A 153 -7.01 -7.40 -11.35
N PHE A 154 -7.06 -6.26 -10.65
CA PHE A 154 -6.02 -5.24 -10.74
C PHE A 154 -4.62 -5.80 -10.42
N GLY A 155 -3.70 -5.64 -11.39
CA GLY A 155 -2.32 -6.11 -11.29
C GLY A 155 -2.13 -7.60 -11.66
N VAL A 156 -3.16 -8.26 -12.21
CA VAL A 156 -3.08 -9.61 -12.77
C VAL A 156 -3.48 -9.56 -14.24
N GLU A 157 -2.53 -9.82 -15.12
CA GLU A 157 -2.80 -9.87 -16.57
C GLU A 157 -3.64 -11.11 -16.91
N ASN A 158 -4.62 -10.93 -17.80
CA ASN A 158 -5.49 -12.01 -18.30
C ASN A 158 -6.23 -12.82 -17.21
N ALA A 159 -6.60 -12.17 -16.11
CA ALA A 159 -7.44 -12.80 -15.08
C ALA A 159 -8.78 -13.24 -15.66
N THR A 160 -9.17 -14.51 -15.43
CA THR A 160 -10.47 -15.00 -15.87
C THR A 160 -11.56 -14.70 -14.83
N MET A 161 -12.84 -14.73 -15.26
CA MET A 161 -13.98 -14.53 -14.36
C MET A 161 -14.00 -15.61 -13.26
N GLU A 162 -13.67 -16.84 -13.60
CA GLU A 162 -13.62 -17.96 -12.66
C GLU A 162 -12.58 -17.71 -11.55
N GLN A 163 -11.39 -17.24 -11.92
CA GLN A 163 -10.33 -16.91 -10.95
C GLN A 163 -10.75 -15.77 -10.02
N VAL A 164 -11.39 -14.73 -10.57
CA VAL A 164 -11.91 -13.59 -9.79
C VAL A 164 -13.01 -14.05 -8.83
N ILE A 165 -13.93 -14.92 -9.27
CA ILE A 165 -14.99 -15.49 -8.43
C ILE A 165 -14.40 -16.31 -7.29
N GLU A 166 -13.42 -17.17 -7.55
CA GLU A 166 -12.77 -17.98 -6.52
C GLU A 166 -12.03 -17.10 -5.49
N ALA A 167 -11.31 -16.10 -5.94
CA ALA A 167 -10.66 -15.13 -5.04
C ALA A 167 -11.69 -14.37 -4.17
N ALA A 168 -12.82 -13.98 -4.76
CA ALA A 168 -13.91 -13.31 -4.05
C ALA A 168 -14.60 -14.22 -3.02
N LYS A 169 -14.78 -15.51 -3.30
CA LYS A 169 -15.31 -16.49 -2.35
C LYS A 169 -14.39 -16.68 -1.16
N ILE A 170 -13.08 -16.83 -1.39
CA ILE A 170 -12.08 -16.96 -0.32
C ILE A 170 -12.08 -15.71 0.58
N ALA A 171 -12.27 -14.52 -0.04
CA ALA A 171 -12.34 -13.23 0.66
C ALA A 171 -13.71 -12.94 1.30
N ASN A 172 -14.66 -13.85 1.31
CA ASN A 172 -16.05 -13.64 1.75
C ASN A 172 -16.72 -12.43 1.04
N ALA A 173 -16.35 -12.18 -0.23
CA ALA A 173 -16.87 -11.06 -1.03
C ALA A 173 -17.95 -11.48 -2.05
N HIS A 174 -18.00 -12.73 -2.43
CA HIS A 174 -18.87 -13.24 -3.51
C HIS A 174 -20.34 -12.91 -3.29
N ASP A 175 -20.87 -13.20 -2.12
CA ASP A 175 -22.31 -13.11 -1.86
C ASP A 175 -22.84 -11.68 -2.03
N PHE A 176 -22.20 -10.68 -1.40
CA PHE A 176 -22.63 -9.29 -1.53
C PHE A 176 -22.40 -8.70 -2.93
N ILE A 177 -21.42 -9.26 -3.71
CA ILE A 177 -21.23 -8.90 -5.11
C ILE A 177 -22.41 -9.40 -5.95
N MET A 178 -22.86 -10.64 -5.72
CA MET A 178 -23.99 -11.24 -6.43
C MET A 178 -25.35 -10.61 -6.09
N GLU A 179 -25.48 -9.93 -4.95
CA GLU A 179 -26.65 -9.12 -4.63
C GLU A 179 -26.78 -7.85 -5.49
N LYS A 180 -25.73 -7.46 -6.22
CA LYS A 180 -25.77 -6.30 -7.10
C LYS A 180 -26.37 -6.63 -8.45
N PRO A 181 -27.10 -5.70 -9.10
CA PRO A 181 -27.83 -5.98 -10.35
C PRO A 181 -26.98 -6.56 -11.48
N GLU A 182 -25.72 -6.11 -11.59
CA GLU A 182 -24.77 -6.54 -12.62
C GLU A 182 -23.66 -7.46 -12.06
N GLY A 183 -23.79 -7.94 -10.81
CA GLY A 183 -22.82 -8.78 -10.15
C GLY A 183 -21.40 -8.20 -10.23
N TYR A 184 -20.45 -8.96 -10.74
CA TYR A 184 -19.05 -8.56 -10.89
C TYR A 184 -18.82 -7.38 -11.86
N ASN A 185 -19.77 -7.09 -12.76
CA ASN A 185 -19.70 -5.96 -13.69
C ASN A 185 -20.26 -4.66 -13.09
N THR A 186 -20.77 -4.70 -11.87
CA THR A 186 -21.26 -3.50 -11.18
C THR A 186 -20.11 -2.54 -10.88
N ASN A 187 -20.26 -1.28 -11.30
CA ASN A 187 -19.34 -0.19 -10.96
C ASN A 187 -19.51 0.23 -9.50
N ILE A 188 -18.41 0.19 -8.73
CA ILE A 188 -18.39 0.45 -7.28
C ILE A 188 -18.27 1.92 -6.91
N GLY A 189 -18.13 2.81 -7.89
CA GLY A 189 -17.99 4.26 -7.68
C GLY A 189 -16.58 4.69 -7.29
N ASP A 190 -16.42 6.01 -7.14
CA ASP A 190 -15.14 6.58 -6.75
C ASP A 190 -14.71 6.05 -5.39
N ARG A 191 -13.48 5.51 -5.30
CA ARG A 191 -12.89 4.88 -4.11
C ARG A 191 -13.79 3.82 -3.45
N GLY A 192 -14.67 3.17 -4.23
CA GLY A 192 -15.62 2.21 -3.69
C GLY A 192 -16.70 2.86 -2.80
N GLY A 193 -17.11 4.10 -3.09
CA GLY A 193 -18.04 4.89 -2.28
C GLY A 193 -19.44 4.28 -2.13
N LYS A 194 -19.80 3.31 -2.97
CA LYS A 194 -21.06 2.54 -2.88
C LYS A 194 -20.97 1.33 -1.93
N LEU A 195 -19.82 1.10 -1.32
CA LEU A 195 -19.54 -0.06 -0.48
C LEU A 195 -19.33 0.33 1.00
N SER A 196 -19.70 -0.56 1.92
CA SER A 196 -19.32 -0.42 3.33
C SER A 196 -17.81 -0.58 3.51
N GLY A 197 -17.27 -0.17 4.66
CA GLY A 197 -15.85 -0.35 4.99
C GLY A 197 -15.40 -1.80 4.87
N GLY A 198 -16.16 -2.74 5.46
CA GLY A 198 -15.86 -4.17 5.40
C GLY A 198 -15.99 -4.76 3.98
N GLN A 199 -16.92 -4.28 3.16
CA GLN A 199 -17.02 -4.68 1.76
C GLN A 199 -15.81 -4.22 0.95
N ARG A 200 -15.38 -2.95 1.12
CA ARG A 200 -14.15 -2.44 0.47
C ARG A 200 -12.94 -3.29 0.85
N GLN A 201 -12.79 -3.61 2.14
CA GLN A 201 -11.66 -4.39 2.63
C GLN A 201 -11.65 -5.80 2.03
N ARG A 202 -12.81 -6.49 1.96
CA ARG A 202 -12.93 -7.81 1.36
C ARG A 202 -12.61 -7.81 -0.14
N VAL A 203 -12.95 -6.76 -0.88
CA VAL A 203 -12.53 -6.60 -2.29
C VAL A 203 -11.01 -6.43 -2.40
N SER A 204 -10.39 -5.66 -1.51
CA SER A 204 -8.93 -5.51 -1.47
C SER A 204 -8.22 -6.83 -1.12
N ILE A 205 -8.78 -7.63 -0.20
CA ILE A 205 -8.27 -8.96 0.14
C ILE A 205 -8.43 -9.91 -1.05
N ALA A 206 -9.57 -9.88 -1.76
CA ALA A 206 -9.78 -10.69 -2.98
C ALA A 206 -8.73 -10.38 -4.06
N ARG A 207 -8.36 -9.10 -4.24
CA ARG A 207 -7.26 -8.67 -5.10
C ARG A 207 -5.93 -9.31 -4.68
N ALA A 208 -5.61 -9.29 -3.39
CA ALA A 208 -4.38 -9.88 -2.86
C ALA A 208 -4.38 -11.42 -3.01
N ILE A 209 -5.52 -12.08 -2.84
CA ILE A 209 -5.69 -13.52 -3.06
C ILE A 209 -5.45 -13.87 -4.53
N LEU A 210 -6.05 -13.12 -5.46
CA LEU A 210 -5.91 -13.36 -6.90
C LEU A 210 -4.47 -13.17 -7.37
N LYS A 211 -3.80 -12.11 -6.90
CA LYS A 211 -2.38 -11.85 -7.20
C LYS A 211 -1.47 -12.97 -6.68
N ASN A 212 -1.85 -13.64 -5.60
CA ASN A 212 -1.15 -14.75 -4.96
C ASN A 212 0.36 -14.53 -4.70
N PRO A 213 0.77 -13.42 -4.09
CA PRO A 213 2.18 -13.12 -3.84
C PRO A 213 2.74 -14.01 -2.72
N PRO A 214 4.05 -14.39 -2.77
CA PRO A 214 4.71 -15.15 -1.70
C PRO A 214 4.92 -14.34 -0.42
N ILE A 215 5.00 -13.02 -0.52
CA ILE A 215 5.21 -12.09 0.60
C ILE A 215 3.96 -11.24 0.76
N LEU A 216 3.48 -11.09 1.99
CA LEU A 216 2.30 -10.31 2.32
C LEU A 216 2.64 -9.25 3.37
N ILE A 217 2.22 -8.02 3.12
CA ILE A 217 2.24 -6.93 4.08
C ILE A 217 0.80 -6.61 4.44
N LEU A 218 0.47 -6.67 5.74
CA LEU A 218 -0.83 -6.33 6.27
C LEU A 218 -0.71 -5.11 7.16
N ASP A 219 -1.40 -4.02 6.80
CA ASP A 219 -1.47 -2.82 7.63
C ASP A 219 -2.91 -2.65 8.14
N GLU A 220 -3.13 -2.95 9.42
CA GLU A 220 -4.38 -2.73 10.20
C GLU A 220 -5.70 -2.87 9.43
N ALA A 221 -5.88 -3.97 8.71
CA ALA A 221 -6.98 -4.18 7.75
C ALA A 221 -8.41 -4.19 8.36
N THR A 222 -8.60 -3.97 9.67
CA THR A 222 -9.89 -4.16 10.36
C THR A 222 -10.33 -2.97 11.21
N SER A 223 -9.67 -1.82 11.16
CA SER A 223 -10.06 -0.64 11.94
C SER A 223 -11.44 -0.10 11.52
N ALA A 224 -12.27 0.26 12.50
CA ALA A 224 -13.58 0.89 12.32
C ALA A 224 -14.63 0.05 11.56
N LEU A 225 -14.59 -1.29 11.63
CA LEU A 225 -15.63 -2.18 11.11
C LEU A 225 -16.65 -2.56 12.19
N ASP A 226 -17.89 -2.85 11.78
CA ASP A 226 -18.87 -3.52 12.62
C ASP A 226 -18.43 -4.97 12.90
N THR A 227 -18.95 -5.56 13.98
CA THR A 227 -18.51 -6.88 14.47
C THR A 227 -18.62 -8.00 13.43
N GLU A 228 -19.69 -8.02 12.63
CA GLU A 228 -19.88 -9.06 11.60
C GLU A 228 -18.93 -8.87 10.44
N SER A 229 -18.78 -7.64 9.94
CA SER A 229 -17.81 -7.31 8.89
C SER A 229 -16.38 -7.59 9.33
N GLU A 230 -16.05 -7.31 10.59
CA GLU A 230 -14.74 -7.61 11.18
C GLU A 230 -14.46 -9.11 11.16
N ARG A 231 -15.41 -9.95 11.60
CA ARG A 231 -15.28 -11.42 11.59
C ARG A 231 -14.99 -11.94 10.17
N LEU A 232 -15.77 -11.48 9.19
CA LEU A 232 -15.62 -11.92 7.79
C LEU A 232 -14.27 -11.48 7.18
N VAL A 233 -13.80 -10.28 7.52
CA VAL A 233 -12.49 -9.77 7.09
C VAL A 233 -11.37 -10.58 7.75
N GLN A 234 -11.48 -10.85 9.06
CA GLN A 234 -10.48 -11.63 9.79
C GLN A 234 -10.34 -13.05 9.23
N GLU A 235 -11.45 -13.75 8.99
CA GLU A 235 -11.44 -15.09 8.35
C GLU A 235 -10.76 -15.06 6.97
N ALA A 236 -11.03 -14.02 6.16
CA ALA A 236 -10.41 -13.87 4.86
C ALA A 236 -8.89 -13.63 4.97
N LEU A 237 -8.45 -12.81 5.92
CA LEU A 237 -7.03 -12.58 6.20
C LEU A 237 -6.32 -13.85 6.67
N GLU A 238 -6.92 -14.62 7.57
CA GLU A 238 -6.36 -15.88 8.05
C GLU A 238 -6.16 -16.89 6.91
N ARG A 239 -7.14 -17.00 5.99
CA ARG A 239 -6.99 -17.83 4.78
C ARG A 239 -5.87 -17.34 3.88
N LEU A 240 -5.75 -15.99 3.72
CA LEU A 240 -4.70 -15.38 2.90
C LEU A 240 -3.30 -15.63 3.48
N MET A 241 -3.15 -15.58 4.81
CA MET A 241 -1.85 -15.72 5.51
C MET A 241 -1.29 -17.15 5.52
N LYS A 242 -2.15 -18.19 5.56
CA LYS A 242 -1.78 -19.59 5.83
C LYS A 242 -0.60 -20.15 5.04
N THR A 243 -0.37 -19.66 3.83
CA THR A 243 0.64 -20.21 2.91
C THR A 243 1.69 -19.18 2.49
N ARG A 244 1.74 -18.04 3.17
CA ARG A 244 2.57 -16.91 2.77
C ARG A 244 3.48 -16.44 3.89
N THR A 245 4.57 -15.79 3.51
CA THR A 245 5.40 -15.07 4.47
C THR A 245 4.77 -13.72 4.73
N THR A 246 4.42 -13.43 5.97
CA THR A 246 3.61 -12.27 6.31
C THR A 246 4.31 -11.35 7.30
N ILE A 247 4.31 -10.06 7.01
CA ILE A 247 4.64 -9.00 7.98
C ILE A 247 3.35 -8.24 8.25
N ALA A 248 2.84 -8.32 9.48
CA ALA A 248 1.57 -7.69 9.87
C ALA A 248 1.80 -6.56 10.88
N ILE A 249 1.35 -5.34 10.58
CA ILE A 249 1.25 -4.28 11.58
C ILE A 249 0.01 -4.58 12.42
N ALA A 250 0.22 -4.97 13.67
CA ALA A 250 -0.83 -5.44 14.52
C ALA A 250 -1.28 -4.36 15.50
N HIS A 251 -2.54 -3.95 15.38
CA HIS A 251 -3.25 -3.10 16.34
C HIS A 251 -4.30 -3.88 17.13
N ARG A 252 -4.53 -5.15 16.77
CA ARG A 252 -5.51 -6.03 17.41
C ARG A 252 -4.90 -7.33 17.91
N LEU A 253 -5.44 -7.80 19.03
CA LEU A 253 -4.99 -9.02 19.66
C LEU A 253 -5.19 -10.27 18.77
N SER A 254 -6.21 -10.27 17.91
CA SER A 254 -6.46 -11.38 16.95
C SER A 254 -5.32 -11.55 15.95
N THR A 255 -4.78 -10.47 15.41
CA THR A 255 -3.62 -10.51 14.49
C THR A 255 -2.37 -11.01 15.21
N ILE A 256 -2.17 -10.58 16.45
CA ILE A 256 -1.03 -11.01 17.29
C ILE A 256 -1.10 -12.51 17.59
N LYS A 257 -2.27 -13.02 17.98
CA LYS A 257 -2.45 -14.44 18.33
C LYS A 257 -2.13 -15.42 17.20
N ASN A 258 -2.30 -15.00 15.96
CA ASN A 258 -2.06 -15.83 14.76
C ASN A 258 -0.65 -15.64 14.19
N ALA A 259 0.20 -14.83 14.82
CA ALA A 259 1.59 -14.66 14.41
C ALA A 259 2.48 -15.78 14.98
N ASP A 260 3.55 -16.11 14.29
CA ASP A 260 4.61 -17.00 14.80
C ASP A 260 5.53 -16.24 15.75
N GLU A 261 5.75 -14.95 15.46
CA GLU A 261 6.68 -14.10 16.18
C GLU A 261 6.09 -12.69 16.36
N ILE A 262 6.32 -12.09 17.52
CA ILE A 262 5.96 -10.71 17.82
C ILE A 262 7.24 -9.89 17.88
N CYS A 263 7.28 -8.80 17.12
CA CYS A 263 8.35 -7.82 17.11
C CYS A 263 7.83 -6.50 17.68
N VAL A 264 8.38 -6.06 18.81
CA VAL A 264 7.99 -4.83 19.48
C VAL A 264 8.91 -3.69 19.05
N LEU A 265 8.33 -2.68 18.38
CA LEU A 265 9.04 -1.45 18.01
C LEU A 265 8.71 -0.32 19.00
N TYR A 266 9.75 0.33 19.50
CA TYR A 266 9.66 1.51 20.35
C TYR A 266 10.69 2.56 19.90
N GLU A 267 10.23 3.77 19.58
CA GLU A 267 11.07 4.91 19.15
C GLU A 267 12.08 4.58 18.02
N GLY A 268 11.67 3.72 17.08
CA GLY A 268 12.46 3.34 15.92
C GLY A 268 13.40 2.15 16.15
N GLU A 269 13.39 1.54 17.31
CA GLU A 269 14.24 0.39 17.66
C GLU A 269 13.39 -0.86 17.95
N ILE A 270 13.91 -2.05 17.67
CA ILE A 270 13.31 -3.31 18.13
C ILE A 270 13.78 -3.53 19.57
N VAL A 271 12.81 -3.46 20.50
CA VAL A 271 13.09 -3.62 21.94
C VAL A 271 12.83 -5.05 22.43
N GLU A 272 11.98 -5.80 21.72
CA GLU A 272 11.66 -7.17 22.06
C GLU A 272 11.30 -7.97 20.81
N LEU A 273 11.74 -9.22 20.78
CA LEU A 273 11.38 -10.22 19.78
C LEU A 273 10.97 -11.48 20.54
N SER A 274 9.71 -11.86 20.44
CA SER A 274 9.12 -12.95 21.23
C SER A 274 8.40 -13.96 20.36
N LEU A 275 8.61 -15.25 20.63
CA LEU A 275 7.86 -16.34 20.02
C LEU A 275 6.54 -16.51 20.78
N ILE A 276 5.41 -16.63 20.08
CA ILE A 276 4.08 -16.77 20.72
C ILE A 276 3.85 -18.18 21.27
N HIS A 277 4.61 -19.17 20.84
CA HIS A 277 4.44 -20.54 21.29
C HIS A 277 5.19 -20.79 22.61
N ILE A 278 4.49 -20.51 23.70
CA ILE A 278 4.74 -21.12 25.00
C ILE A 278 3.76 -22.27 25.19
#